data_d1977d99c9e0dd01a11e48f6663fc237
#
_entry.id   d1977d99c9e0dd01a11e48f6663fc237
#
_cell.length_a   1.000
_cell.length_b   1.000
_cell.length_c   1.000
_cell.angle_alpha   90.00
_cell.angle_beta   90.00
_cell.angle_gamma   90.00
#
_symmetry.space_group_name_H-M   'P 1'
#
loop_
_entity.id
_entity.type
_entity.pdbx_description
1 polymer ?
#
loop_
_entity_poly.entity_id
_entity_poly.type
_entity_poly.pdbx_seq_one_letter_code
_entity_poly.pdbx_strand_id
1 'polypeptide(L)'
;MIKIKHINEDDYARIFVFGDMHGCLGLFELMIEKINLTKSDLVIILGDSCDRGEDTIGLYQRYIELIKDGYNLFHVLGNHEKMMFDGFFGCDPLEYQIWIKNGGNKTKKSICKRNLSRFSLAWLKNFISDMPHVVSSEKSIFVHAAFDGGKSEEEQDEDYVLWSVEPFWESNNTGKQIFHGHVASKENRITRRKNNVFSMDVGAVFFKRLVIMEIKSGEKFEVSL
;
A
#
# COMPACT_ATOMS: atom_id res chain seq x y z
N MET A 1 11.47 10.94 11.29
CA MET A 1 12.37 10.66 10.13
C MET A 1 11.73 9.54 9.33
N ILE A 2 11.49 9.75 8.06
CA ILE A 2 10.89 8.75 7.19
C ILE A 2 11.88 7.61 6.90
N LYS A 3 11.35 6.43 6.60
CA LYS A 3 12.13 5.27 6.17
C LYS A 3 12.06 5.15 4.66
N ILE A 4 13.21 4.97 4.03
CA ILE A 4 13.32 4.81 2.58
C ILE A 4 13.91 3.43 2.29
N LYS A 5 13.33 2.75 1.30
CA LYS A 5 13.85 1.51 0.74
C LYS A 5 14.28 1.73 -0.70
N HIS A 6 15.58 1.62 -0.95
CA HIS A 6 16.09 1.67 -2.32
C HIS A 6 16.05 0.30 -2.98
N ILE A 7 15.67 0.26 -4.24
CA ILE A 7 15.63 -0.94 -5.08
C ILE A 7 16.31 -0.67 -6.43
N ASN A 8 16.78 -1.73 -7.06
CA ASN A 8 17.18 -1.70 -8.47
C ASN A 8 16.09 -2.43 -9.28
N GLU A 9 15.42 -1.72 -10.19
CA GLU A 9 14.34 -2.31 -10.99
C GLU A 9 14.83 -3.45 -11.91
N ASP A 10 16.10 -3.43 -12.29
CA ASP A 10 16.67 -4.44 -13.18
C ASP A 10 16.87 -5.80 -12.49
N ASP A 11 16.78 -5.87 -11.15
CA ASP A 11 16.81 -7.12 -10.38
C ASP A 11 15.52 -7.95 -10.54
N TYR A 12 14.45 -7.37 -11.10
CA TYR A 12 13.14 -7.99 -11.21
C TYR A 12 12.70 -8.13 -12.67
N ALA A 13 12.07 -9.25 -13.00
CA ALA A 13 11.55 -9.49 -14.35
C ALA A 13 10.36 -8.54 -14.66
N ARG A 14 9.42 -8.44 -13.71
CA ARG A 14 8.25 -7.55 -13.78
C ARG A 14 8.06 -6.89 -12.43
N ILE A 15 7.47 -5.68 -12.41
CA ILE A 15 7.15 -4.95 -11.18
C ILE A 15 5.68 -4.58 -11.22
N PHE A 16 4.91 -5.17 -10.32
CA PHE A 16 3.47 -4.94 -10.19
C PHE A 16 3.17 -3.98 -9.06
N VAL A 17 2.42 -2.92 -9.34
CA VAL A 17 2.04 -1.91 -8.35
C VAL A 17 0.55 -2.02 -8.03
N PHE A 18 0.26 -2.20 -6.74
CA PHE A 18 -1.07 -2.27 -6.16
C PHE A 18 -1.35 -0.96 -5.40
N GLY A 19 -2.53 -0.38 -5.59
CA GLY A 19 -3.04 0.69 -4.72
C GLY A 19 -3.59 0.15 -3.41
N ASP A 20 -4.53 0.88 -2.82
CA ASP A 20 -5.15 0.58 -1.53
C ASP A 20 -5.96 -0.72 -1.57
N MET A 21 -5.63 -1.63 -0.66
CA MET A 21 -6.23 -2.98 -0.64
C MET A 21 -7.34 -3.15 0.38
N HIS A 22 -7.28 -2.44 1.50
CA HIS A 22 -8.33 -2.41 2.53
C HIS A 22 -8.99 -3.77 2.82
N GLY A 23 -8.18 -4.78 3.21
CA GLY A 23 -8.71 -6.10 3.60
C GLY A 23 -9.37 -6.89 2.47
N CYS A 24 -9.14 -6.55 1.21
CA CYS A 24 -9.71 -7.24 0.05
C CYS A 24 -8.90 -8.48 -0.35
N LEU A 25 -8.73 -9.45 0.57
CA LEU A 25 -7.97 -10.69 0.34
C LEU A 25 -8.40 -11.41 -0.94
N GLY A 26 -9.72 -11.57 -1.16
CA GLY A 26 -10.21 -12.30 -2.34
C GLY A 26 -9.79 -11.66 -3.68
N LEU A 27 -9.78 -10.31 -3.75
CA LEU A 27 -9.29 -9.62 -4.94
C LEU A 27 -7.78 -9.78 -5.11
N PHE A 28 -7.02 -9.78 -4.01
CA PHE A 28 -5.58 -10.01 -4.04
C PHE A 28 -5.26 -11.40 -4.59
N GLU A 29 -5.90 -12.46 -4.08
CA GLU A 29 -5.70 -13.85 -4.54
C GLU A 29 -6.02 -14.01 -6.03
N LEU A 30 -7.17 -13.49 -6.47
CA LEU A 30 -7.54 -13.53 -7.89
C LEU A 30 -6.51 -12.79 -8.77
N MET A 31 -5.95 -11.68 -8.28
CA MET A 31 -4.96 -10.94 -9.03
C MET A 31 -3.62 -11.68 -9.10
N ILE A 32 -3.14 -12.25 -7.99
CA ILE A 32 -1.89 -13.03 -7.96
C ILE A 32 -1.98 -14.23 -8.91
N GLU A 33 -3.12 -14.91 -8.94
CA GLU A 33 -3.38 -16.00 -9.90
C GLU A 33 -3.37 -15.48 -11.34
N LYS A 34 -4.11 -14.38 -11.62
CA LYS A 34 -4.24 -13.80 -12.96
C LYS A 34 -2.90 -13.40 -13.58
N ILE A 35 -2.03 -12.76 -12.79
CA ILE A 35 -0.71 -12.31 -13.29
C ILE A 35 0.31 -13.45 -13.36
N ASN A 36 -0.06 -14.63 -12.86
CA ASN A 36 0.86 -15.77 -12.73
C ASN A 36 2.19 -15.32 -12.10
N LEU A 37 2.09 -14.80 -10.85
CA LEU A 37 3.22 -14.23 -10.11
C LEU A 37 4.36 -15.23 -9.96
N THR A 38 5.58 -14.81 -10.24
CA THR A 38 6.80 -15.61 -10.10
C THR A 38 7.77 -14.99 -9.08
N LYS A 39 8.77 -15.76 -8.65
CA LYS A 39 9.79 -15.28 -7.70
C LYS A 39 10.77 -14.27 -8.30
N SER A 40 10.81 -14.15 -9.62
CA SER A 40 11.59 -13.10 -10.30
C SER A 40 10.83 -11.77 -10.42
N ASP A 41 9.56 -11.74 -10.04
CA ASP A 41 8.76 -10.51 -10.05
C ASP A 41 8.85 -9.78 -8.71
N LEU A 42 8.48 -8.49 -8.71
CA LEU A 42 8.30 -7.69 -7.52
C LEU A 42 6.85 -7.21 -7.43
N VAL A 43 6.26 -7.33 -6.24
CA VAL A 43 4.99 -6.70 -5.87
C VAL A 43 5.27 -5.51 -4.98
N ILE A 44 4.73 -4.34 -5.31
CA ILE A 44 4.76 -3.15 -4.47
C ILE A 44 3.32 -2.75 -4.13
N ILE A 45 3.01 -2.68 -2.83
CA ILE A 45 1.72 -2.24 -2.30
C ILE A 45 1.89 -0.83 -1.74
N LEU A 46 1.07 0.10 -2.18
CA LEU A 46 1.19 1.53 -1.87
C LEU A 46 0.54 1.95 -0.55
N GLY A 47 0.42 1.02 0.39
CA GLY A 47 -0.20 1.28 1.69
C GLY A 47 -1.66 0.84 1.76
N ASP A 48 -2.28 1.14 2.89
CA ASP A 48 -3.70 0.97 3.17
C ASP A 48 -4.24 -0.44 2.87
N SER A 49 -3.57 -1.46 3.40
CA SER A 49 -4.06 -2.84 3.34
C SER A 49 -5.01 -3.20 4.46
N CYS A 50 -5.03 -2.44 5.56
CA CYS A 50 -5.97 -2.63 6.67
C CYS A 50 -7.25 -1.81 6.51
N ASP A 51 -8.21 -2.08 7.40
CA ASP A 51 -9.47 -1.35 7.58
C ASP A 51 -10.48 -1.50 6.43
N ARG A 52 -11.69 -1.02 6.66
CA ARG A 52 -12.82 -0.94 5.70
C ARG A 52 -13.30 -2.27 5.12
N GLY A 53 -12.41 -3.14 4.70
CA GLY A 53 -12.74 -4.43 4.10
C GLY A 53 -12.89 -5.58 5.10
N GLU A 54 -13.08 -6.79 4.59
CA GLU A 54 -13.58 -7.87 5.42
C GLU A 54 -12.48 -8.73 6.06
N ASP A 55 -11.29 -8.78 5.45
CA ASP A 55 -10.25 -9.71 5.90
C ASP A 55 -8.84 -9.12 5.91
N THR A 56 -8.63 -8.10 6.74
CA THR A 56 -7.33 -7.49 6.97
C THR A 56 -6.27 -8.53 7.41
N ILE A 57 -6.60 -9.36 8.39
CA ILE A 57 -5.62 -10.29 8.96
C ILE A 57 -5.23 -11.37 7.94
N GLY A 58 -6.19 -11.91 7.20
CA GLY A 58 -5.89 -12.85 6.13
C GLY A 58 -5.01 -12.26 5.04
N LEU A 59 -5.25 -11.01 4.68
CA LEU A 59 -4.46 -10.32 3.67
C LEU A 59 -2.98 -10.15 4.11
N TYR A 60 -2.72 -9.70 5.34
CA TYR A 60 -1.34 -9.63 5.85
C TYR A 60 -0.68 -10.98 6.04
N GLN A 61 -1.43 -12.01 6.48
CA GLN A 61 -0.92 -13.37 6.54
C GLN A 61 -0.46 -13.83 5.17
N ARG A 62 -1.25 -13.54 4.13
CA ARG A 62 -0.91 -13.90 2.76
C ARG A 62 0.35 -13.20 2.24
N TYR A 63 0.54 -11.91 2.56
CA TYR A 63 1.78 -11.21 2.23
C TYR A 63 3.00 -11.88 2.86
N ILE A 64 2.90 -12.22 4.15
CA ILE A 64 4.00 -12.86 4.88
C ILE A 64 4.28 -14.26 4.37
N GLU A 65 3.25 -15.03 4.00
CA GLU A 65 3.41 -16.33 3.35
C GLU A 65 4.17 -16.21 2.04
N LEU A 66 3.77 -15.28 1.16
CA LEU A 66 4.49 -15.04 -0.10
C LEU A 66 5.96 -14.68 0.14
N ILE A 67 6.24 -13.79 1.10
CA ILE A 67 7.63 -13.42 1.44
C ILE A 67 8.41 -14.64 1.95
N LYS A 68 7.83 -15.46 2.83
CA LYS A 68 8.47 -16.69 3.34
C LYS A 68 8.72 -17.72 2.24
N ASP A 69 7.84 -17.77 1.25
CA ASP A 69 7.97 -18.67 0.09
C ASP A 69 8.99 -18.15 -0.95
N GLY A 70 9.59 -16.97 -0.68
CA GLY A 70 10.65 -16.39 -1.49
C GLY A 70 10.17 -15.49 -2.64
N TYR A 71 8.93 -15.02 -2.58
CA TYR A 71 8.46 -13.94 -3.47
C TYR A 71 8.91 -12.57 -2.98
N ASN A 72 9.15 -11.65 -3.90
CA ASN A 72 9.53 -10.28 -3.56
C ASN A 72 8.26 -9.43 -3.39
N LEU A 73 8.06 -8.92 -2.18
CA LEU A 73 6.94 -8.04 -1.86
C LEU A 73 7.43 -6.92 -0.93
N PHE A 74 7.20 -5.68 -1.34
CA PHE A 74 7.38 -4.50 -0.48
C PHE A 74 6.03 -3.82 -0.26
N HIS A 75 5.81 -3.42 0.97
CA HIS A 75 4.63 -2.69 1.39
C HIS A 75 5.04 -1.32 1.90
N VAL A 76 4.57 -0.26 1.24
CA VAL A 76 4.75 1.12 1.69
C VAL A 76 3.81 1.38 2.86
N LEU A 77 4.25 2.15 3.85
CA LEU A 77 3.39 2.54 4.97
C LEU A 77 2.25 3.43 4.47
N GLY A 78 1.01 3.08 4.77
CA GLY A 78 -0.15 3.91 4.55
C GLY A 78 -0.62 4.59 5.85
N ASN A 79 -1.49 5.59 5.70
CA ASN A 79 -2.03 6.28 6.88
C ASN A 79 -2.94 5.37 7.72
N HIS A 80 -3.59 4.38 7.14
CA HIS A 80 -4.37 3.39 7.89
C HIS A 80 -3.50 2.45 8.71
N GLU A 81 -2.35 2.01 8.20
CA GLU A 81 -1.36 1.27 8.98
C GLU A 81 -0.83 2.12 10.15
N LYS A 82 -0.55 3.39 9.91
CA LYS A 82 -0.10 4.34 10.95
C LYS A 82 -1.16 4.48 12.04
N MET A 83 -2.43 4.73 11.68
CA MET A 83 -3.54 4.80 12.65
C MET A 83 -3.70 3.49 13.44
N MET A 84 -3.62 2.33 12.77
CA MET A 84 -3.67 1.03 13.44
C MET A 84 -2.48 0.84 14.38
N PHE A 85 -1.29 1.24 13.98
CA PHE A 85 -0.09 1.11 14.79
C PHE A 85 -0.20 1.95 16.07
N ASP A 86 -0.57 3.22 15.96
CA ASP A 86 -0.67 4.13 17.08
C ASP A 86 -1.86 3.78 18.00
N GLY A 87 -3.04 3.54 17.42
CA GLY A 87 -4.24 3.26 18.17
C GLY A 87 -4.29 1.85 18.77
N PHE A 88 -4.10 0.82 17.93
CA PHE A 88 -4.26 -0.56 18.40
C PHE A 88 -3.03 -1.08 19.12
N PHE A 89 -1.81 -0.88 18.58
CA PHE A 89 -0.58 -1.36 19.18
C PHE A 89 0.03 -0.38 20.18
N GLY A 90 -0.13 0.93 19.97
CA GLY A 90 0.36 1.98 20.88
C GLY A 90 -0.46 2.14 22.16
N CYS A 91 -1.70 1.63 22.18
CA CYS A 91 -2.62 1.72 23.32
C CYS A 91 -3.07 3.14 23.69
N ASP A 92 -2.96 4.10 22.79
CA ASP A 92 -3.50 5.44 23.01
C ASP A 92 -5.02 5.42 22.80
N PRO A 93 -5.85 5.84 23.78
CA PRO A 93 -7.30 5.79 23.65
C PRO A 93 -7.85 6.75 22.57
N LEU A 94 -7.19 7.89 22.35
CA LEU A 94 -7.61 8.87 21.34
C LEU A 94 -7.31 8.35 19.93
N GLU A 95 -6.08 7.90 19.72
CA GLU A 95 -5.64 7.31 18.45
C GLU A 95 -6.46 6.06 18.11
N TYR A 96 -6.80 5.26 19.13
CA TYR A 96 -7.69 4.11 18.95
C TYR A 96 -9.09 4.52 18.45
N GLN A 97 -9.66 5.60 18.98
CA GLN A 97 -10.96 6.10 18.52
C GLN A 97 -10.88 6.66 17.10
N ILE A 98 -9.80 7.37 16.77
CA ILE A 98 -9.54 7.86 15.40
C ILE A 98 -9.47 6.68 14.43
N TRP A 99 -8.67 5.67 14.74
CA TRP A 99 -8.57 4.46 13.93
C TRP A 99 -9.91 3.76 13.71
N ILE A 100 -10.70 3.54 14.79
CA ILE A 100 -12.00 2.89 14.71
C ILE A 100 -12.98 3.66 13.80
N LYS A 101 -13.01 5.00 13.90
CA LYS A 101 -13.86 5.87 13.06
C LYS A 101 -13.49 5.82 11.59
N ASN A 102 -12.22 5.60 11.28
CA ASN A 102 -11.70 5.52 9.91
C ASN A 102 -11.80 4.11 9.29
N GLY A 103 -12.48 3.17 9.93
CA GLY A 103 -12.72 1.82 9.38
C GLY A 103 -12.03 0.69 10.13
N GLY A 104 -11.26 0.98 11.17
CA GLY A 104 -10.56 0.00 12.02
C GLY A 104 -11.46 -1.00 12.72
N ASN A 105 -12.77 -0.71 12.82
CA ASN A 105 -13.78 -1.63 13.30
C ASN A 105 -13.85 -2.93 12.47
N LYS A 106 -13.53 -2.87 11.18
CA LYS A 106 -13.47 -4.05 10.29
C LYS A 106 -12.22 -4.89 10.58
N THR A 107 -11.07 -4.25 10.72
CA THR A 107 -9.84 -4.93 11.16
C THR A 107 -10.03 -5.60 12.52
N LYS A 108 -10.63 -4.90 13.48
CA LYS A 108 -10.99 -5.49 14.78
C LYS A 108 -11.86 -6.73 14.63
N LYS A 109 -12.88 -6.72 13.74
CA LYS A 109 -13.70 -7.90 13.48
C LYS A 109 -12.88 -9.05 12.88
N SER A 110 -11.95 -8.77 11.97
CA SER A 110 -11.06 -9.79 11.40
C SER A 110 -10.16 -10.42 12.46
N ILE A 111 -9.66 -9.64 13.42
CA ILE A 111 -8.91 -10.10 14.60
C ILE A 111 -9.77 -11.01 15.48
N CYS A 112 -10.98 -10.55 15.85
CA CYS A 112 -11.90 -11.29 16.71
C CYS A 112 -12.34 -12.63 16.09
N LYS A 113 -12.64 -12.66 14.79
CA LYS A 113 -13.01 -13.91 14.08
C LYS A 113 -11.94 -15.01 14.20
N ARG A 114 -10.68 -14.64 14.39
CA ARG A 114 -9.54 -15.55 14.51
C ARG A 114 -9.10 -15.80 15.95
N ASN A 115 -9.86 -15.29 16.93
CA ASN A 115 -9.52 -15.36 18.35
C ASN A 115 -8.09 -14.88 18.65
N LEU A 116 -7.63 -13.85 17.93
CA LEU A 116 -6.28 -13.31 18.08
C LEU A 116 -6.27 -12.22 19.15
N SER A 117 -5.20 -12.19 19.93
CA SER A 117 -4.88 -11.13 20.89
C SER A 117 -3.84 -10.17 20.30
N ARG A 118 -3.65 -9.02 20.94
CA ARG A 118 -2.56 -8.10 20.58
C ARG A 118 -1.19 -8.77 20.66
N PHE A 119 -0.97 -9.65 21.61
CA PHE A 119 0.29 -10.39 21.75
C PHE A 119 0.51 -11.39 20.62
N SER A 120 -0.55 -12.10 20.19
CA SER A 120 -0.46 -13.03 19.06
C SER A 120 -0.28 -12.32 17.72
N LEU A 121 -0.48 -11.00 17.67
CA LEU A 121 -0.26 -10.13 16.52
C LEU A 121 1.09 -9.40 16.54
N ALA A 122 2.04 -9.82 17.38
CA ALA A 122 3.39 -9.22 17.40
C ALA A 122 4.07 -9.26 16.02
N TRP A 123 3.83 -10.32 15.25
CA TRP A 123 4.31 -10.43 13.87
C TRP A 123 3.77 -9.30 12.96
N LEU A 124 2.50 -8.93 13.10
CA LEU A 124 1.89 -7.85 12.32
C LEU A 124 2.42 -6.49 12.78
N LYS A 125 2.56 -6.29 14.10
CA LYS A 125 3.20 -5.09 14.65
C LYS A 125 4.59 -4.87 14.06
N ASN A 126 5.41 -5.92 14.05
CA ASN A 126 6.76 -5.85 13.49
C ASN A 126 6.71 -5.58 11.98
N PHE A 127 5.85 -6.28 11.24
CA PHE A 127 5.69 -6.07 9.80
C PHE A 127 5.33 -4.61 9.47
N ILE A 128 4.36 -4.01 10.17
CA ILE A 128 4.00 -2.60 9.99
C ILE A 128 5.15 -1.68 10.41
N SER A 129 5.80 -1.98 11.55
CA SER A 129 6.94 -1.19 12.03
C SER A 129 8.11 -1.14 11.05
N ASP A 130 8.29 -2.16 10.22
CA ASP A 130 9.38 -2.26 9.25
C ASP A 130 9.03 -1.66 7.88
N MET A 131 7.78 -1.27 7.64
CA MET A 131 7.36 -0.67 6.38
C MET A 131 8.12 0.63 6.08
N PRO A 132 8.66 0.80 4.87
CA PRO A 132 9.19 2.08 4.43
C PRO A 132 8.04 3.05 4.12
N HIS A 133 8.29 4.35 4.29
CA HIS A 133 7.37 5.41 3.83
C HIS A 133 7.48 5.63 2.32
N VAL A 134 8.67 5.37 1.78
CA VAL A 134 8.97 5.49 0.36
C VAL A 134 9.79 4.29 -0.09
N VAL A 135 9.41 3.69 -1.21
CA VAL A 135 10.29 2.80 -1.98
C VAL A 135 10.76 3.60 -3.20
N SER A 136 12.06 3.59 -3.49
CA SER A 136 12.65 4.41 -4.55
C SER A 136 13.63 3.60 -5.39
N SER A 137 13.66 3.91 -6.68
CA SER A 137 14.66 3.44 -7.62
C SER A 137 15.30 4.63 -8.36
N GLU A 138 16.17 4.37 -9.31
CA GLU A 138 16.66 5.40 -10.21
C GLU A 138 15.55 6.01 -11.08
N LYS A 139 14.52 5.19 -11.45
CA LYS A 139 13.47 5.57 -12.41
C LYS A 139 12.13 5.86 -11.76
N SER A 140 11.86 5.33 -10.57
CA SER A 140 10.52 5.36 -9.96
C SER A 140 10.54 5.65 -8.47
N ILE A 141 9.44 6.25 -7.98
CA ILE A 141 9.12 6.50 -6.57
C ILE A 141 7.75 5.89 -6.29
N PHE A 142 7.64 5.16 -5.19
CA PHE A 142 6.42 4.55 -4.69
C PHE A 142 6.14 5.09 -3.30
N VAL A 143 5.02 5.77 -3.14
CA VAL A 143 4.63 6.47 -1.93
C VAL A 143 3.13 6.30 -1.69
N HIS A 144 2.68 6.43 -0.44
CA HIS A 144 1.24 6.25 -0.17
C HIS A 144 0.41 7.42 -0.70
N ALA A 145 0.64 8.66 -0.23
CA ALA A 145 -0.23 9.80 -0.56
C ALA A 145 0.42 10.79 -1.54
N ALA A 146 1.51 11.42 -1.15
CA ALA A 146 2.15 12.45 -1.97
C ALA A 146 3.68 12.44 -1.83
N PHE A 147 4.37 13.09 -2.76
CA PHE A 147 5.82 13.27 -2.73
C PHE A 147 6.17 14.70 -3.14
N ASP A 148 6.92 15.40 -2.28
CA ASP A 148 7.38 16.77 -2.56
C ASP A 148 8.62 16.71 -3.47
N GLY A 149 8.42 16.96 -4.75
CA GLY A 149 9.51 16.96 -5.73
C GLY A 149 10.55 18.07 -5.53
N GLY A 150 10.29 19.02 -4.66
CA GLY A 150 11.24 20.10 -4.29
C GLY A 150 12.20 19.72 -3.17
N LYS A 151 12.04 18.52 -2.58
CA LYS A 151 12.87 18.01 -1.47
C LYS A 151 13.54 16.71 -1.85
N SER A 152 14.65 16.39 -1.19
CA SER A 152 15.24 15.06 -1.28
C SER A 152 14.32 14.01 -0.63
N GLU A 153 14.60 12.73 -0.87
CA GLU A 153 13.82 11.63 -0.32
C GLU A 153 13.87 11.63 1.23
N GLU A 154 15.02 12.00 1.81
CA GLU A 154 15.25 12.04 3.26
C GLU A 154 14.57 13.25 3.93
N GLU A 155 14.33 14.32 3.19
CA GLU A 155 13.71 15.57 3.68
C GLU A 155 12.18 15.57 3.56
N GLN A 156 11.58 14.48 3.07
CA GLN A 156 10.14 14.36 2.99
C GLN A 156 9.49 14.44 4.37
N ASP A 157 8.38 15.11 4.46
CA ASP A 157 7.55 15.19 5.67
C ASP A 157 6.67 13.95 5.79
N GLU A 158 6.62 13.32 6.98
CA GLU A 158 5.85 12.11 7.22
C GLU A 158 4.36 12.32 6.98
N ASP A 159 3.81 13.43 7.47
CA ASP A 159 2.39 13.73 7.29
C ASP A 159 2.08 13.99 5.80
N TYR A 160 3.01 14.60 5.07
CA TYR A 160 2.82 14.85 3.65
C TYR A 160 2.77 13.54 2.84
N VAL A 161 3.69 12.64 3.10
CA VAL A 161 3.75 11.36 2.36
C VAL A 161 2.62 10.38 2.74
N LEU A 162 1.98 10.56 3.90
CA LEU A 162 0.91 9.69 4.39
C LEU A 162 -0.51 10.26 4.21
N TRP A 163 -0.68 11.59 4.22
CA TRP A 163 -2.01 12.20 4.36
C TRP A 163 -2.36 13.23 3.29
N SER A 164 -1.38 13.74 2.54
CA SER A 164 -1.64 14.83 1.61
C SER A 164 -2.60 14.42 0.50
N VAL A 165 -3.57 15.28 0.24
CA VAL A 165 -4.50 15.19 -0.90
C VAL A 165 -4.22 16.26 -1.96
N GLU A 166 -3.12 17.00 -1.80
CA GLU A 166 -2.71 18.05 -2.72
C GLU A 166 -2.34 17.49 -4.10
N PRO A 167 -2.57 18.25 -5.16
CA PRO A 167 -2.21 17.84 -6.52
C PRO A 167 -0.70 18.01 -6.78
N PHE A 168 0.14 17.33 -6.00
CA PHE A 168 1.61 17.41 -6.05
C PHE A 168 2.19 17.11 -7.45
N TRP A 169 1.44 16.39 -8.28
CA TRP A 169 1.80 16.14 -9.67
C TRP A 169 1.89 17.40 -10.53
N GLU A 170 1.29 18.51 -10.11
CA GLU A 170 1.39 19.79 -10.83
C GLU A 170 2.82 20.38 -10.73
N SER A 171 3.52 20.11 -9.64
CA SER A 171 4.87 20.62 -9.34
C SER A 171 5.96 19.55 -9.32
N ASN A 172 5.64 18.29 -9.64
CA ASN A 172 6.65 17.24 -9.66
C ASN A 172 7.74 17.52 -10.71
N ASN A 173 8.99 17.63 -10.25
CA ASN A 173 10.18 17.89 -11.05
C ASN A 173 11.30 16.85 -10.84
N THR A 174 10.99 15.72 -10.17
CA THR A 174 11.98 14.67 -9.87
C THR A 174 12.56 13.99 -11.10
N GLY A 175 11.89 14.08 -12.25
CA GLY A 175 12.23 13.31 -13.46
C GLY A 175 11.86 11.83 -13.39
N LYS A 176 11.48 11.31 -12.21
CA LYS A 176 11.07 9.93 -11.99
C LYS A 176 9.57 9.73 -12.22
N GLN A 177 9.16 8.50 -12.47
CA GLN A 177 7.75 8.11 -12.37
C GLN A 177 7.37 8.04 -10.88
N ILE A 178 6.19 8.54 -10.51
CA ILE A 178 5.69 8.45 -9.13
C ILE A 178 4.37 7.68 -9.13
N PHE A 179 4.30 6.65 -8.31
CA PHE A 179 3.11 5.84 -8.10
C PHE A 179 2.58 6.08 -6.68
N HIS A 180 1.29 6.46 -6.57
CA HIS A 180 0.66 6.75 -5.28
C HIS A 180 -0.76 6.20 -5.18
N GLY A 181 -1.24 5.96 -3.95
CA GLY A 181 -2.58 5.51 -3.59
C GLY A 181 -3.42 6.60 -2.94
N HIS A 182 -4.00 6.29 -1.77
CA HIS A 182 -4.65 7.16 -0.80
C HIS A 182 -6.00 7.75 -1.24
N VAL A 183 -6.09 8.33 -2.41
CA VAL A 183 -7.32 8.97 -2.90
C VAL A 183 -7.99 8.12 -3.96
N ALA A 184 -9.07 7.45 -3.56
CA ALA A 184 -9.79 6.53 -4.44
C ALA A 184 -10.32 7.22 -5.69
N SER A 185 -10.03 6.63 -6.85
CA SER A 185 -10.59 7.06 -8.12
C SER A 185 -12.11 6.83 -8.16
N LYS A 186 -12.87 7.89 -8.43
CA LYS A 186 -14.33 7.80 -8.60
C LYS A 186 -14.75 6.93 -9.81
N GLU A 187 -13.86 6.74 -10.75
CA GLU A 187 -14.10 6.01 -12.00
C GLU A 187 -13.53 4.59 -11.98
N ASN A 188 -13.07 4.15 -10.79
CA ASN A 188 -12.48 2.82 -10.57
C ASN A 188 -11.40 2.47 -11.60
N ARG A 189 -10.49 3.41 -11.85
CA ARG A 189 -9.38 3.24 -12.81
C ARG A 189 -8.10 3.91 -12.33
N ILE A 190 -6.96 3.36 -12.75
CA ILE A 190 -5.66 3.99 -12.61
C ILE A 190 -5.64 5.27 -13.47
N THR A 191 -5.26 6.39 -12.87
CA THR A 191 -5.24 7.69 -13.55
C THR A 191 -3.80 8.16 -13.74
N ARG A 192 -3.40 8.37 -14.99
CA ARG A 192 -2.14 9.06 -15.30
C ARG A 192 -2.34 10.56 -15.11
N ARG A 193 -1.57 11.15 -14.21
CA ARG A 193 -1.52 12.58 -13.94
C ARG A 193 -0.42 13.24 -14.76
N LYS A 194 -0.22 14.56 -14.59
CA LYS A 194 0.92 15.29 -15.16
C LYS A 194 2.25 14.78 -14.58
N ASN A 195 3.33 15.14 -15.26
CA ASN A 195 4.70 14.93 -14.78
C ASN A 195 5.01 13.49 -14.34
N ASN A 196 4.53 12.50 -15.13
CA ASN A 196 4.76 11.07 -14.93
C ASN A 196 4.25 10.53 -13.57
N VAL A 197 3.20 11.10 -13.00
CA VAL A 197 2.58 10.60 -11.78
C VAL A 197 1.38 9.70 -12.11
N PHE A 198 1.21 8.62 -11.35
CA PHE A 198 0.14 7.65 -11.50
C PHE A 198 -0.62 7.48 -10.18
N SER A 199 -1.91 7.82 -10.17
CA SER A 199 -2.82 7.53 -9.05
C SER A 199 -3.34 6.11 -9.21
N MET A 200 -2.99 5.24 -8.25
CA MET A 200 -3.19 3.79 -8.31
C MET A 200 -4.38 3.31 -7.48
N ASP A 201 -4.88 4.11 -6.54
CA ASP A 201 -6.06 3.72 -5.76
C ASP A 201 -7.31 3.76 -6.64
N VAL A 202 -7.82 2.58 -6.94
CA VAL A 202 -9.03 2.38 -7.74
C VAL A 202 -10.29 2.20 -6.89
N GLY A 203 -10.18 2.31 -5.57
CA GLY A 203 -11.29 2.10 -4.65
C GLY A 203 -11.73 0.63 -4.57
N ALA A 204 -10.78 -0.31 -4.54
CA ALA A 204 -11.05 -1.75 -4.60
C ALA A 204 -12.10 -2.22 -3.59
N VAL A 205 -12.06 -1.71 -2.35
CA VAL A 205 -13.00 -2.06 -1.28
C VAL A 205 -14.43 -1.61 -1.59
N PHE A 206 -14.62 -0.51 -2.32
CA PHE A 206 -15.93 0.05 -2.63
C PHE A 206 -16.54 -0.59 -3.88
N PHE A 207 -15.72 -0.82 -4.90
CA PHE A 207 -16.20 -1.29 -6.21
C PHE A 207 -16.11 -2.81 -6.40
N LYS A 208 -15.49 -3.54 -5.45
CA LYS A 208 -15.22 -4.98 -5.57
C LYS A 208 -14.44 -5.33 -6.85
N ARG A 209 -13.63 -4.41 -7.30
CA ARG A 209 -12.81 -4.50 -8.51
C ARG A 209 -11.43 -3.92 -8.24
N LEU A 210 -10.39 -4.66 -8.56
CA LEU A 210 -9.00 -4.28 -8.42
C LEU A 210 -8.36 -4.12 -9.79
N VAL A 211 -7.63 -3.03 -9.99
CA VAL A 211 -6.80 -2.80 -11.17
C VAL A 211 -5.38 -2.50 -10.70
N ILE A 212 -4.41 -3.19 -11.27
CA ILE A 212 -2.98 -2.97 -11.01
C ILE A 212 -2.24 -2.65 -12.30
N MET A 213 -0.99 -2.24 -12.20
CA MET A 213 -0.13 -1.99 -13.36
C MET A 213 1.22 -2.71 -13.21
N GLU A 214 1.67 -3.33 -14.29
CA GLU A 214 3.06 -3.71 -14.48
C GLU A 214 3.81 -2.50 -15.08
N ILE A 215 4.80 -1.97 -14.36
CA ILE A 215 5.34 -0.63 -14.68
C ILE A 215 6.32 -0.59 -15.83
N LYS A 216 7.00 -1.71 -16.17
CA LYS A 216 7.97 -1.77 -17.27
C LYS A 216 7.29 -1.79 -18.64
N SER A 217 6.15 -2.50 -18.74
CA SER A 217 5.34 -2.57 -19.96
C SER A 217 4.22 -1.51 -20.02
N GLY A 218 3.77 -1.03 -18.83
CA GLY A 218 2.58 -0.22 -18.68
C GLY A 218 1.27 -1.01 -18.79
N GLU A 219 1.34 -2.34 -18.82
CA GLU A 219 0.16 -3.22 -18.91
C GLU A 219 -0.65 -3.15 -17.62
N LYS A 220 -1.97 -3.15 -17.77
CA LYS A 220 -2.92 -3.13 -16.65
C LYS A 220 -3.66 -4.45 -16.56
N PHE A 221 -3.79 -4.94 -15.34
CA PHE A 221 -4.52 -6.17 -15.02
C PHE A 221 -5.70 -5.82 -14.12
N GLU A 222 -6.85 -6.45 -14.34
CA GLU A 222 -8.03 -6.22 -13.52
C GLU A 222 -8.71 -7.53 -13.11
N VAL A 223 -9.29 -7.53 -11.91
CA VAL A 223 -10.15 -8.61 -11.39
C VAL A 223 -11.34 -8.01 -10.65
N SER A 224 -12.43 -8.78 -10.53
CA SER A 224 -13.63 -8.38 -9.78
C SER A 224 -14.23 -9.59 -9.06
N LEU A 225 -14.95 -9.30 -7.95
CA LEU A 225 -15.71 -10.27 -7.14
C LEU A 225 -17.19 -10.14 -7.44
#